data_36366db5ee8aadd9f943d11000519090
#
_entry.id   36366db5ee8aadd9f943d11000519090
#
_cell.length_a   1.000
_cell.length_b   1.000
_cell.length_c   1.000
_cell.angle_alpha   90.00
_cell.angle_beta   90.00
_cell.angle_gamma   90.00
#
_symmetry.space_group_name_H-M   'P 1'
#
loop_
_entity.id
_entity.type
_entity.pdbx_description
1 polymer ?
#
loop_
_entity_poly.entity_id
_entity_poly.type
_entity_poly.pdbx_seq_one_letter_code
_entity_poly.pdbx_strand_id
1 'polypeptide(L)'
;MTCFILGATSSGQAQEKTNFMIILCDDLGYGDLGCFGNVTIRTPHLDRLASQGARLTDCYATAPVCSPSRAGLLTGRTPNRLGIYDWIPSGHAMHLRKEEITLASLLKSAGYDT
;
A
#
# COMPACT_ATOMS: atom_id res chain seq x y z
N MET A 1 8.68 -3.16 -3.41
CA MET A 1 7.60 -2.89 -2.44
C MET A 1 6.34 -3.60 -2.92
N THR A 2 5.91 -4.62 -2.24
CA THR A 2 4.75 -5.44 -2.63
C THR A 2 3.56 -5.04 -1.77
N CYS A 3 2.48 -4.59 -2.38
CA CYS A 3 1.23 -4.23 -1.70
C CYS A 3 0.21 -5.36 -1.89
N PHE A 4 -0.34 -5.90 -0.81
CA PHE A 4 -1.43 -6.87 -0.85
C PHE A 4 -2.73 -6.18 -0.44
N ILE A 5 -3.75 -6.23 -1.29
CA ILE A 5 -5.10 -5.77 -0.98
C ILE A 5 -6.00 -7.00 -0.92
N LEU A 6 -6.56 -7.29 0.27
CA LEU A 6 -7.51 -8.36 0.48
C LEU A 6 -8.92 -7.79 0.53
N GLY A 7 -9.75 -8.20 -0.41
CA GLY A 7 -11.19 -7.96 -0.39
C GLY A 7 -11.96 -9.28 -0.28
N ALA A 8 -12.88 -9.38 0.67
CA ALA A 8 -13.80 -10.51 0.76
C ALA A 8 -15.17 -10.12 0.23
N THR A 9 -15.73 -10.91 -0.70
CA THR A 9 -17.09 -10.73 -1.20
C THR A 9 -18.01 -11.74 -0.53
N SER A 10 -19.08 -11.28 0.12
CA SER A 10 -20.19 -12.13 0.57
C SER A 10 -21.49 -11.72 -0.10
N SER A 11 -22.30 -12.73 -0.44
CA SER A 11 -23.57 -12.62 -1.14
C SER A 11 -24.73 -12.23 -0.23
N GLY A 12 -25.46 -11.18 -0.56
CA GLY A 12 -26.92 -11.09 -0.38
C GLY A 12 -27.52 -10.77 0.99
N GLN A 13 -26.75 -10.27 1.98
CA GLN A 13 -27.29 -9.62 3.18
C GLN A 13 -26.73 -8.21 3.30
N ALA A 14 -27.37 -7.33 4.11
CA ALA A 14 -26.90 -5.96 4.31
C ALA A 14 -25.38 -5.94 4.32
N GLN A 15 -24.78 -5.30 3.31
CA GLN A 15 -23.36 -5.41 3.00
C GLN A 15 -22.57 -4.91 4.20
N GLU A 16 -22.08 -5.83 5.03
CA GLU A 16 -21.15 -5.48 6.09
C GLU A 16 -19.94 -4.79 5.45
N LYS A 17 -19.59 -3.64 5.96
CA LYS A 17 -18.46 -2.87 5.44
C LYS A 17 -17.17 -3.67 5.60
N THR A 18 -16.52 -3.98 4.49
CA THR A 18 -15.24 -4.69 4.50
C THR A 18 -14.15 -3.81 5.10
N ASN A 19 -13.44 -4.32 6.09
CA ASN A 19 -12.26 -3.64 6.65
C ASN A 19 -11.06 -3.75 5.70
N PHE A 20 -10.22 -2.71 5.70
CA PHE A 20 -9.00 -2.65 4.89
C PHE A 20 -7.79 -2.57 5.81
N MET A 21 -6.81 -3.44 5.57
CA MET A 21 -5.52 -3.40 6.23
C MET A 21 -4.42 -3.32 5.17
N ILE A 22 -3.57 -2.31 5.26
CA ILE A 22 -2.41 -2.14 4.40
C ILE A 22 -1.16 -2.39 5.23
N ILE A 23 -0.37 -3.40 4.84
CA ILE A 23 0.94 -3.68 5.42
C ILE A 23 1.99 -3.23 4.42
N LEU A 24 2.70 -2.17 4.77
CA LEU A 24 3.75 -1.57 3.94
C LEU A 24 5.11 -1.91 4.53
N CYS A 25 5.90 -2.68 3.79
CA CYS A 25 7.27 -2.97 4.15
C CYS A 25 8.20 -1.90 3.58
N ASP A 26 9.12 -1.41 4.40
CA ASP A 26 10.16 -0.47 4.00
C ASP A 26 11.33 -1.23 3.38
N ASP A 27 11.84 -0.77 2.26
CA ASP A 27 12.98 -1.34 1.52
C ASP A 27 12.87 -2.85 1.19
N LEU A 28 11.66 -3.40 1.11
CA LEU A 28 11.45 -4.79 0.73
C LEU A 28 11.63 -4.97 -0.79
N GLY A 29 12.58 -5.80 -1.19
CA GLY A 29 12.80 -6.20 -2.57
C GLY A 29 11.76 -7.20 -3.07
N TYR A 30 11.55 -7.25 -4.40
CA TYR A 30 10.59 -8.17 -5.03
C TYR A 30 10.85 -9.63 -4.66
N GLY A 31 12.13 -10.05 -4.62
CA GLY A 31 12.52 -11.43 -4.35
C GLY A 31 12.75 -11.75 -2.86
N ASP A 32 12.40 -10.88 -1.93
CA ASP A 32 12.73 -11.09 -0.52
C ASP A 32 11.75 -12.04 0.21
N LEU A 33 10.55 -12.24 -0.32
CA LEU A 33 9.57 -13.14 0.26
C LEU A 33 9.67 -14.55 -0.33
N GLY A 34 9.39 -15.58 0.48
CA GLY A 34 9.36 -16.97 0.04
C GLY A 34 8.39 -17.20 -1.10
N CYS A 35 7.19 -16.60 -1.05
CA CYS A 35 6.20 -16.69 -2.13
C CYS A 35 6.65 -16.07 -3.47
N PHE A 36 7.72 -15.27 -3.46
CA PHE A 36 8.38 -14.74 -4.66
C PHE A 36 9.72 -15.43 -4.98
N GLY A 37 10.00 -16.56 -4.31
CA GLY A 37 11.14 -17.43 -4.64
C GLY A 37 12.36 -17.27 -3.73
N ASN A 38 12.29 -16.49 -2.64
CA ASN A 38 13.39 -16.43 -1.70
C ASN A 38 13.55 -17.76 -0.95
N VAL A 39 14.77 -18.32 -0.99
CA VAL A 39 15.09 -19.58 -0.32
C VAL A 39 15.84 -19.37 1.02
N THR A 40 16.30 -18.16 1.25
CA THR A 40 17.11 -17.80 2.44
C THR A 40 16.26 -17.17 3.53
N ILE A 41 15.42 -16.21 3.15
CA ILE A 41 14.53 -15.51 4.08
C ILE A 41 13.24 -16.32 4.24
N ARG A 42 12.94 -16.71 5.45
CA ARG A 42 11.74 -17.50 5.76
C ARG A 42 10.57 -16.58 6.11
N THR A 43 9.51 -16.59 5.29
CA THR A 43 8.31 -15.75 5.46
C THR A 43 7.01 -16.55 5.50
N PRO A 44 6.88 -17.60 6.38
CA PRO A 44 5.80 -18.58 6.29
C PRO A 44 4.40 -17.98 6.45
N HIS A 45 4.24 -16.90 7.22
CA HIS A 45 2.95 -16.25 7.40
C HIS A 45 2.54 -15.43 6.18
N LEU A 46 3.50 -14.72 5.54
CA LEU A 46 3.25 -13.98 4.30
C LEU A 46 3.04 -14.93 3.13
N ASP A 47 3.78 -16.04 3.07
CA ASP A 47 3.63 -17.07 2.05
C ASP A 47 2.24 -17.72 2.15
N ARG A 48 1.76 -18.00 3.37
CA ARG A 48 0.40 -18.49 3.60
C ARG A 48 -0.64 -17.46 3.16
N LEU A 49 -0.47 -16.18 3.51
CA LEU A 49 -1.36 -15.12 3.08
C LEU A 49 -1.43 -15.04 1.55
N ALA A 50 -0.29 -15.10 0.88
CA ALA A 50 -0.19 -15.12 -0.57
C ALA A 50 -0.89 -16.33 -1.21
N SER A 51 -0.85 -17.50 -0.56
CA SER A 51 -1.52 -18.72 -1.03
C SER A 51 -3.05 -18.70 -0.85
N GLN A 52 -3.55 -17.88 0.08
CA GLN A 52 -4.98 -17.74 0.38
C GLN A 52 -5.63 -16.56 -0.37
N GLY A 53 -4.85 -15.69 -0.96
CA GLY A 53 -5.30 -14.49 -1.66
C GLY A 53 -4.75 -14.38 -3.07
N ALA A 54 -4.61 -13.17 -3.56
CA ALA A 54 -4.03 -12.87 -4.86
C ALA A 54 -2.58 -12.39 -4.71
N ARG A 55 -1.68 -12.94 -5.52
CA ARG A 55 -0.29 -12.50 -5.64
C ARG A 55 -0.13 -11.71 -6.94
N LEU A 56 0.20 -10.43 -6.83
CA LEU A 56 0.41 -9.56 -7.98
C LEU A 56 1.89 -9.61 -8.39
N THR A 57 2.18 -10.21 -9.54
CA THR A 57 3.54 -10.42 -10.03
C THR A 57 4.12 -9.20 -10.73
N ASP A 58 3.27 -8.31 -11.24
CA ASP A 58 3.63 -7.11 -11.98
C ASP A 58 3.06 -5.84 -11.33
N CYS A 59 3.17 -5.75 -10.01
CA CYS A 59 2.73 -4.60 -9.22
C CYS A 59 3.94 -3.82 -8.73
N TYR A 60 4.03 -2.55 -9.11
CA TYR A 60 5.17 -1.70 -8.84
C TYR A 60 4.81 -0.55 -7.91
N ALA A 61 5.78 -0.13 -7.10
CA ALA A 61 5.68 1.12 -6.36
C ALA A 61 5.70 2.31 -7.33
N THR A 62 5.01 3.39 -6.96
CA THR A 62 4.91 4.59 -7.81
C THR A 62 6.20 5.39 -7.89
N ALA A 63 7.16 5.11 -7.01
CA ALA A 63 8.49 5.72 -6.99
C ALA A 63 9.49 4.81 -6.25
N PRO A 64 10.80 4.96 -6.52
CA PRO A 64 11.83 4.11 -5.92
C PRO A 64 12.19 4.49 -4.47
N VAL A 65 11.77 5.68 -3.99
CA VAL A 65 12.07 6.17 -2.64
C VAL A 65 10.81 6.40 -1.81
N CYS A 66 10.97 6.45 -0.49
CA CYS A 66 9.89 6.38 0.49
C CYS A 66 8.84 7.50 0.37
N SER A 67 9.21 8.77 0.44
CA SER A 67 8.24 9.89 0.48
C SER A 67 7.33 9.94 -0.75
N PRO A 68 7.84 9.93 -1.99
CA PRO A 68 6.98 9.92 -3.16
C PRO A 68 6.18 8.61 -3.29
N SER A 69 6.76 7.45 -2.96
CA SER A 69 6.03 6.19 -3.02
C SER A 69 4.86 6.15 -2.04
N ARG A 70 5.07 6.62 -0.80
CA ARG A 70 4.00 6.73 0.21
C ARG A 70 2.93 7.74 -0.18
N ALA A 71 3.33 8.89 -0.74
CA ALA A 71 2.38 9.88 -1.25
C ALA A 71 1.50 9.29 -2.37
N GLY A 72 2.09 8.53 -3.29
CA GLY A 72 1.35 7.84 -4.33
C GLY A 72 0.39 6.78 -3.78
N LEU A 73 0.82 5.98 -2.81
CA LEU A 73 -0.03 5.00 -2.14
C LEU A 73 -1.23 5.66 -1.46
N LEU A 74 -1.01 6.76 -0.74
CA LEU A 74 -2.06 7.45 0.01
C LEU A 74 -3.09 8.15 -0.89
N THR A 75 -2.67 8.67 -2.04
CA THR A 75 -3.52 9.52 -2.89
C THR A 75 -3.99 8.86 -4.18
N GLY A 76 -3.41 7.72 -4.55
CA GLY A 76 -3.64 7.10 -5.87
C GLY A 76 -3.11 7.92 -7.05
N ARG A 77 -2.28 8.94 -6.81
CA ARG A 77 -1.73 9.84 -7.82
C ARG A 77 -0.24 9.64 -8.00
N THR A 78 0.25 9.89 -9.21
CA THR A 78 1.70 9.89 -9.44
C THR A 78 2.38 10.98 -8.60
N PRO A 79 3.51 10.68 -7.94
CA PRO A 79 4.18 11.63 -7.04
C PRO A 79 4.56 12.96 -7.68
N ASN A 80 4.90 12.93 -8.96
CA ASN A 80 5.22 14.15 -9.72
C ASN A 80 4.06 15.14 -9.78
N ARG A 81 2.82 14.65 -9.82
CA ARG A 81 1.61 15.51 -9.78
C ARG A 81 1.34 16.09 -8.40
N LEU A 82 1.95 15.49 -7.36
CA LEU A 82 1.86 15.96 -5.98
C LEU A 82 2.97 16.95 -5.63
N GLY A 83 3.95 17.15 -6.53
CA GLY A 83 5.14 17.95 -6.28
C GLY A 83 6.14 17.28 -5.33
N ILE A 84 6.07 15.94 -5.19
CA ILE A 84 6.96 15.16 -4.32
C ILE A 84 7.85 14.31 -5.23
N TYR A 85 9.09 14.76 -5.42
CA TYR A 85 10.00 14.17 -6.40
C TYR A 85 11.05 13.26 -5.78
N ASP A 86 11.34 13.46 -4.49
CA ASP A 86 12.41 12.76 -3.79
C ASP A 86 12.06 12.55 -2.31
N TRP A 87 12.94 11.87 -1.59
CA TRP A 87 12.86 11.73 -0.15
C TRP A 87 12.81 13.09 0.55
N ILE A 88 11.93 13.22 1.51
CA ILE A 88 11.72 14.46 2.26
C ILE A 88 12.43 14.36 3.61
N PRO A 89 13.54 15.08 3.79
CA PRO A 89 14.21 15.14 5.09
C PRO A 89 13.41 15.96 6.10
N SER A 90 13.69 15.74 7.39
CA SER A 90 13.06 16.51 8.47
C SER A 90 13.30 18.01 8.28
N GLY A 91 12.25 18.82 8.45
CA GLY A 91 12.32 20.26 8.30
C GLY A 91 12.32 20.79 6.87
N HIS A 92 12.22 19.92 5.87
CA HIS A 92 12.12 20.35 4.48
C HIS A 92 10.74 20.95 4.17
N ALA A 93 10.70 21.95 3.27
CA ALA A 93 9.46 22.63 2.89
C ALA A 93 8.54 21.76 2.02
N MET A 94 9.07 20.75 1.32
CA MET A 94 8.28 19.81 0.52
C MET A 94 7.44 18.92 1.44
N HIS A 95 6.14 18.84 1.18
CA HIS A 95 5.22 18.00 1.94
C HIS A 95 3.99 17.66 1.09
N LEU A 96 3.27 16.63 1.49
CA LEU A 96 1.95 16.36 0.92
C LEU A 96 1.00 17.49 1.34
N ARG A 97 0.37 18.15 0.37
CA ARG A 97 -0.57 19.23 0.65
C ARG A 97 -1.79 18.69 1.41
N LYS A 98 -2.27 19.45 2.37
CA LYS A 98 -3.41 19.04 3.22
C LYS A 98 -4.74 18.95 2.46
N GLU A 99 -4.83 19.59 1.31
CA GLU A 99 -5.99 19.57 0.40
C GLU A 99 -6.06 18.27 -0.43
N GLU A 100 -4.99 17.47 -0.43
CA GLU A 100 -4.99 16.21 -1.17
C GLU A 100 -5.94 15.21 -0.52
N ILE A 101 -6.78 14.61 -1.35
CA ILE A 101 -7.68 13.54 -0.93
C ILE A 101 -6.88 12.26 -0.79
N THR A 102 -6.89 11.69 0.41
CA THR A 102 -6.19 10.43 0.69
C THR A 102 -7.16 9.27 0.82
N LEU A 103 -6.66 8.04 0.68
CA LEU A 103 -7.42 6.83 0.93
C LEU A 103 -8.08 6.87 2.32
N ALA A 104 -7.35 7.32 3.35
CA ALA A 104 -7.88 7.45 4.70
C ALA A 104 -9.02 8.47 4.76
N SER A 105 -8.90 9.64 4.12
CA SER A 105 -9.97 10.64 4.10
C SER A 105 -11.22 10.16 3.36
N LEU A 106 -11.05 9.40 2.28
CA LEU A 106 -12.15 8.76 1.55
C LEU A 106 -12.87 7.71 2.41
N LEU A 107 -12.10 6.82 3.05
CA LEU A 107 -12.67 5.81 3.95
C LEU A 107 -13.40 6.45 5.12
N LYS A 108 -12.83 7.49 5.72
CA LYS A 108 -13.48 8.24 6.79
C LYS A 108 -14.81 8.85 6.34
N SER A 109 -14.87 9.45 5.15
CA SER A 109 -16.12 9.98 4.60
C SER A 109 -17.17 8.90 4.33
N ALA A 110 -16.74 7.66 4.10
CA ALA A 110 -17.60 6.48 3.97
C ALA A 110 -17.96 5.83 5.32
N GLY A 111 -17.57 6.44 6.45
CA GLY A 111 -17.90 5.99 7.81
C GLY A 111 -17.03 4.84 8.31
N TYR A 112 -15.77 4.78 7.88
CA TYR A 112 -14.75 3.92 8.48
C TYR A 112 -13.95 4.69 9.53
N ASP A 113 -13.46 3.98 10.53
CA ASP A 113 -12.41 4.47 11.42
C ASP A 113 -11.05 4.38 10.70
N THR A 114 -10.27 5.48 10.69
CA THR A 114 -9.00 5.58 9.94
C THR A 114 -7.91 6.28 10.75
#